data_c7e9b52da3662b88c8c55230a4d510b8
#
_entry.id   c7e9b52da3662b88c8c55230a4d510b8
#
_cell.length_a   1.000
_cell.length_b   1.000
_cell.length_c   1.000
_cell.angle_alpha   90.00
_cell.angle_beta   90.00
_cell.angle_gamma   90.00
#
_symmetry.space_group_name_H-M   'P 1'
#
loop_
_entity.id
_entity.type
_entity.pdbx_description
1 polymer ?
#
loop_
_entity_poly.entity_id
_entity_poly.type
_entity_poly.pdbx_seq_one_letter_code
_entity_poly.pdbx_strand_id
1 'polypeptide(L)'
;MRSPQWFVPKFMFGTPSDVTGAGLNFLPRKAKQWLMTGLLRLMQGSYRNYGLPVNDKPVLSHHPTLNSDLLDFIRHGRITPKPAIKCFDGYHVEFVDGSRQRYDRICAATGFWISFPFFDKALIDFQHAEKVPLLFKMMHADFDNLYFIGLFQPTGCIWPLADYQALLACAEILGKYKRPEN
;
A
#
# COMPACT_ATOMS: atom_id res chain seq x y z
N MET A 1 -12.82 6.04 -2.00
CA MET A 1 -11.43 5.57 -2.28
C MET A 1 -10.84 6.43 -3.39
N ARG A 2 -9.58 6.83 -3.27
CA ARG A 2 -8.90 7.67 -4.30
C ARG A 2 -8.66 6.92 -5.62
N SER A 3 -8.46 5.61 -5.55
CA SER A 3 -8.27 4.74 -6.73
C SER A 3 -8.86 3.36 -6.48
N PRO A 4 -9.28 2.62 -7.53
CA PRO A 4 -9.70 1.24 -7.39
C PRO A 4 -8.61 0.38 -6.74
N GLN A 5 -8.96 -0.45 -5.77
CA GLN A 5 -8.05 -1.32 -5.04
C GLN A 5 -8.44 -2.79 -5.22
N TRP A 6 -7.43 -3.67 -5.15
CA TRP A 6 -7.67 -5.09 -4.97
C TRP A 6 -7.68 -5.42 -3.48
N PHE A 7 -8.73 -6.11 -3.03
CA PHE A 7 -8.83 -6.63 -1.67
C PHE A 7 -8.42 -8.09 -1.69
N VAL A 8 -7.25 -8.37 -1.12
CA VAL A 8 -6.73 -9.75 -1.00
C VAL A 8 -7.09 -10.24 0.39
N PRO A 9 -7.75 -11.41 0.53
CA PRO A 9 -8.01 -11.99 1.84
C PRO A 9 -6.72 -12.22 2.60
N LYS A 10 -6.76 -12.13 3.93
CA LYS A 10 -5.59 -12.40 4.78
C LYS A 10 -5.12 -13.85 4.64
N PHE A 11 -6.07 -14.77 4.43
CA PHE A 11 -5.81 -16.20 4.22
C PHE A 11 -6.47 -16.66 2.94
N MET A 12 -5.77 -17.50 2.19
CA MET A 12 -6.25 -18.18 0.99
C MET A 12 -5.98 -19.68 1.18
N PHE A 13 -7.04 -20.50 1.10
CA PHE A 13 -6.95 -21.97 1.28
C PHE A 13 -6.29 -22.38 2.62
N GLY A 14 -6.58 -21.65 3.69
CA GLY A 14 -6.02 -21.93 5.03
C GLY A 14 -4.59 -21.44 5.25
N THR A 15 -3.95 -20.87 4.21
CA THR A 15 -2.57 -20.36 4.26
C THR A 15 -2.56 -18.83 4.17
N PRO A 16 -1.67 -18.11 4.88
CA PRO A 16 -1.49 -16.67 4.73
C PRO A 16 -1.24 -16.30 3.25
N SER A 17 -1.88 -15.22 2.79
CA SER A 17 -1.86 -14.87 1.35
C SER A 17 -0.50 -14.44 0.84
N ASP A 18 0.39 -13.94 1.68
CA ASP A 18 1.79 -13.65 1.35
C ASP A 18 2.57 -14.94 1.09
N VAL A 19 2.37 -15.97 1.91
CA VAL A 19 2.97 -17.30 1.73
C VAL A 19 2.44 -17.95 0.44
N THR A 20 1.11 -17.92 0.22
CA THR A 20 0.50 -18.39 -1.03
C THR A 20 1.09 -17.65 -2.24
N GLY A 21 1.21 -16.34 -2.12
CA GLY A 21 1.83 -15.50 -3.16
C GLY A 21 3.30 -15.82 -3.38
N ALA A 22 4.08 -16.11 -2.34
CA ALA A 22 5.47 -16.52 -2.42
C ALA A 22 5.63 -17.89 -3.10
N GLY A 23 4.74 -18.84 -2.80
CA GLY A 23 4.71 -20.15 -3.44
C GLY A 23 4.51 -20.10 -4.97
N LEU A 24 4.01 -19.00 -5.50
CA LEU A 24 3.84 -18.77 -6.94
C LEU A 24 5.01 -17.99 -7.59
N ASN A 25 6.11 -17.78 -6.89
CA ASN A 25 7.25 -17.02 -7.41
C ASN A 25 8.03 -17.72 -8.54
N PHE A 26 7.80 -19.03 -8.73
CA PHE A 26 8.35 -19.77 -9.89
C PHE A 26 7.66 -19.40 -11.21
N LEU A 27 6.48 -18.78 -11.16
CA LEU A 27 5.76 -18.34 -12.35
C LEU A 27 6.27 -16.98 -12.83
N PRO A 28 6.31 -16.74 -14.16
CA PRO A 28 6.54 -15.40 -14.70
C PRO A 28 5.53 -14.41 -14.14
N ARG A 29 5.96 -13.17 -13.89
CA ARG A 29 5.14 -12.12 -13.25
C ARG A 29 3.75 -11.97 -13.88
N LYS A 30 3.65 -11.98 -15.23
CA LYS A 30 2.37 -11.84 -15.95
C LYS A 30 1.44 -13.03 -15.70
N ALA A 31 1.98 -14.27 -15.72
CA ALA A 31 1.20 -15.47 -15.45
C ALA A 31 0.69 -15.49 -13.99
N LYS A 32 1.54 -15.14 -13.04
CA LYS A 32 1.15 -14.99 -11.63
C LYS A 32 0.05 -13.95 -11.46
N GLN A 33 0.16 -12.78 -12.09
CA GLN A 33 -0.86 -11.72 -12.03
C GLN A 33 -2.19 -12.19 -12.61
N TRP A 34 -2.17 -12.86 -13.76
CA TRP A 34 -3.37 -13.40 -14.41
C TRP A 34 -4.06 -14.44 -13.52
N LEU A 35 -3.29 -15.40 -13.01
CA LEU A 35 -3.80 -16.46 -12.13
C LEU A 35 -4.44 -15.88 -10.86
N MET A 36 -3.72 -15.00 -10.16
CA MET A 36 -4.21 -14.36 -8.94
C MET A 36 -5.43 -13.48 -9.19
N THR A 37 -5.46 -12.76 -10.30
CA THR A 37 -6.62 -11.93 -10.67
C THR A 37 -7.85 -12.79 -10.96
N GLY A 38 -7.69 -13.88 -11.70
CA GLY A 38 -8.76 -14.82 -11.99
C GLY A 38 -9.31 -15.49 -10.72
N LEU A 39 -8.40 -15.93 -9.85
CA LEU A 39 -8.77 -16.53 -8.57
C LEU A 39 -9.55 -15.56 -7.67
N LEU A 40 -9.09 -14.33 -7.52
CA LEU A 40 -9.80 -13.31 -6.73
C LEU A 40 -11.17 -12.98 -7.33
N ARG A 41 -11.28 -12.87 -8.66
CA ARG A 41 -12.59 -12.66 -9.32
C ARG A 41 -13.55 -13.82 -9.11
N LEU A 42 -13.05 -15.05 -9.15
CA LEU A 42 -13.86 -16.23 -8.87
C LEU A 42 -14.37 -16.26 -7.43
N MET A 43 -13.51 -15.95 -6.46
CA MET A 43 -13.85 -15.98 -5.04
C MET A 43 -14.74 -14.81 -4.61
N GLN A 44 -14.50 -13.62 -5.10
CA GLN A 44 -15.13 -12.38 -4.64
C GLN A 44 -16.21 -11.86 -5.57
N GLY A 45 -16.21 -12.29 -6.83
CA GLY A 45 -17.09 -11.74 -7.87
C GLY A 45 -16.67 -10.35 -8.33
N SER A 46 -17.58 -9.63 -8.98
CA SER A 46 -17.35 -8.28 -9.46
C SER A 46 -17.51 -7.26 -8.33
N TYR A 47 -16.58 -6.33 -8.20
CA TYR A 47 -16.66 -5.24 -7.21
C TYR A 47 -17.85 -4.29 -7.45
N ARG A 48 -18.42 -4.26 -8.66
CA ARG A 48 -19.68 -3.55 -8.94
C ARG A 48 -20.82 -4.03 -8.04
N ASN A 49 -20.86 -5.33 -7.74
CA ASN A 49 -21.89 -5.93 -6.87
C ASN A 49 -21.83 -5.41 -5.43
N TYR A 50 -20.73 -4.77 -5.07
CA TYR A 50 -20.50 -4.15 -3.75
C TYR A 50 -20.60 -2.62 -3.80
N GLY A 51 -20.97 -2.02 -4.93
CA GLY A 51 -20.94 -0.56 -5.10
C GLY A 51 -19.52 0.03 -5.10
N LEU A 52 -18.51 -0.79 -5.36
CA LEU A 52 -17.12 -0.38 -5.40
C LEU A 52 -16.63 -0.20 -6.84
N PRO A 53 -15.67 0.72 -7.10
CA PRO A 53 -15.07 0.87 -8.42
C PRO A 53 -14.31 -0.40 -8.81
N VAL A 54 -14.47 -0.80 -10.08
CA VAL A 54 -13.74 -1.95 -10.63
C VAL A 54 -12.31 -1.55 -10.93
N ASN A 55 -11.36 -2.42 -10.58
CA ASN A 55 -9.97 -2.26 -10.95
C ASN A 55 -9.71 -2.95 -12.30
N ASP A 56 -9.34 -2.17 -13.30
CA ASP A 56 -9.02 -2.67 -14.66
C ASP A 56 -7.60 -3.23 -14.74
N LYS A 57 -6.74 -2.89 -13.76
CA LYS A 57 -5.36 -3.39 -13.72
C LYS A 57 -5.31 -4.73 -12.98
N PRO A 58 -4.43 -5.66 -13.40
CA PRO A 58 -4.28 -6.94 -12.71
C PRO A 58 -3.79 -6.75 -11.27
N VAL A 59 -4.07 -7.72 -10.41
CA VAL A 59 -3.55 -7.76 -9.04
C VAL A 59 -2.02 -7.69 -9.03
N LEU A 60 -1.42 -7.13 -7.99
CA LEU A 60 0.03 -6.87 -7.88
C LEU A 60 0.59 -5.83 -8.89
N SER A 61 -0.25 -5.14 -9.66
CA SER A 61 0.17 -3.94 -10.40
C SER A 61 0.46 -2.77 -9.47
N HIS A 62 -0.28 -2.72 -8.37
CA HIS A 62 -0.13 -1.80 -7.25
C HIS A 62 -0.17 -2.62 -5.96
N HIS A 63 0.19 -1.99 -4.85
CA HIS A 63 0.07 -2.64 -3.55
C HIS A 63 -1.40 -2.98 -3.25
N PRO A 64 -1.78 -4.27 -3.09
CA PRO A 64 -3.15 -4.64 -2.78
C PRO A 64 -3.47 -4.36 -1.31
N THR A 65 -4.74 -4.18 -0.99
CA THR A 65 -5.19 -4.08 0.39
C THR A 65 -5.47 -5.47 0.94
N LEU A 66 -4.71 -5.89 1.95
CA LEU A 66 -4.97 -7.14 2.68
C LEU A 66 -6.16 -6.92 3.64
N ASN A 67 -7.32 -7.43 3.26
CA ASN A 67 -8.51 -7.31 4.08
C ASN A 67 -9.52 -8.42 3.75
N SER A 68 -9.95 -9.17 4.78
CA SER A 68 -10.96 -10.22 4.63
C SER A 68 -12.38 -9.73 4.90
N ASP A 69 -12.53 -8.64 5.66
CA ASP A 69 -13.79 -8.29 6.30
C ASP A 69 -14.59 -7.23 5.54
N LEU A 70 -13.92 -6.36 4.75
CA LEU A 70 -14.55 -5.21 4.10
C LEU A 70 -15.71 -5.61 3.19
N LEU A 71 -15.50 -6.59 2.31
CA LEU A 71 -16.53 -7.03 1.37
C LEU A 71 -17.70 -7.68 2.09
N ASP A 72 -17.42 -8.39 3.18
CA ASP A 72 -18.43 -9.00 4.03
C ASP A 72 -19.26 -7.93 4.75
N PHE A 73 -18.62 -6.93 5.34
CA PHE A 73 -19.32 -5.80 5.97
C PHE A 73 -20.19 -5.00 5.00
N ILE A 74 -19.77 -4.88 3.75
CA ILE A 74 -20.58 -4.24 2.70
C ILE A 74 -21.81 -5.13 2.38
N ARG A 75 -21.63 -6.44 2.21
CA ARG A 75 -22.74 -7.39 1.96
C ARG A 75 -23.79 -7.38 3.06
N HIS A 76 -23.36 -7.27 4.30
CA HIS A 76 -24.26 -7.22 5.47
C HIS A 76 -24.76 -5.81 5.81
N GLY A 77 -24.51 -4.81 4.94
CA GLY A 77 -24.99 -3.44 5.12
C GLY A 77 -24.37 -2.68 6.30
N ARG A 78 -23.28 -3.19 6.88
CA ARG A 78 -22.54 -2.51 7.97
C ARG A 78 -21.68 -1.36 7.44
N ILE A 79 -21.29 -1.43 6.17
CA ILE A 79 -20.58 -0.38 5.43
C ILE A 79 -21.33 -0.11 4.16
N THR A 80 -21.65 1.16 3.92
CA THR A 80 -22.28 1.62 2.67
C THR A 80 -21.25 2.39 1.85
N PRO A 81 -20.76 1.86 0.72
CA PRO A 81 -19.90 2.61 -0.18
C PRO A 81 -20.61 3.86 -0.71
N LYS A 82 -19.87 4.95 -0.80
CA LYS A 82 -20.35 6.21 -1.34
C LYS A 82 -19.41 6.70 -2.44
N PRO A 83 -19.90 7.46 -3.43
CA PRO A 83 -19.06 8.10 -4.41
C PRO A 83 -18.11 9.13 -3.78
N ALA A 84 -17.33 9.82 -4.60
CA ALA A 84 -16.44 10.87 -4.11
C ALA A 84 -17.22 12.00 -3.44
N ILE A 85 -16.64 12.58 -2.39
CA ILE A 85 -17.18 13.75 -1.71
C ILE A 85 -17.02 14.95 -2.64
N LYS A 86 -18.10 15.71 -2.82
CA LYS A 86 -18.11 16.98 -3.54
C LYS A 86 -17.79 18.13 -2.62
N CYS A 87 -18.54 18.24 -1.49
CA CYS A 87 -18.32 19.27 -0.49
C CYS A 87 -18.90 18.87 0.87
N PHE A 88 -18.52 19.62 1.89
CA PHE A 88 -19.07 19.57 3.25
C PHE A 88 -19.96 20.78 3.48
N ASP A 89 -21.12 20.55 4.12
CA ASP A 89 -22.06 21.59 4.51
C ASP A 89 -22.57 21.30 5.93
N GLY A 90 -21.90 21.88 6.92
CA GLY A 90 -22.14 21.59 8.32
C GLY A 90 -21.99 20.10 8.63
N TYR A 91 -23.07 19.48 9.13
CA TYR A 91 -23.11 18.05 9.40
C TYR A 91 -23.43 17.18 8.16
N HIS A 92 -23.61 17.77 6.99
CA HIS A 92 -23.94 17.07 5.78
C HIS A 92 -22.76 16.97 4.82
N VAL A 93 -22.69 15.84 4.14
CA VAL A 93 -21.75 15.59 3.06
C VAL A 93 -22.53 15.45 1.77
N GLU A 94 -22.20 16.26 0.77
CA GLU A 94 -22.70 16.12 -0.60
C GLU A 94 -21.70 15.31 -1.44
N PHE A 95 -22.20 14.33 -2.15
CA PHE A 95 -21.40 13.46 -3.03
C PHE A 95 -21.52 13.91 -4.49
N VAL A 96 -20.61 13.44 -5.35
CA VAL A 96 -20.58 13.83 -6.77
C VAL A 96 -21.79 13.34 -7.57
N ASP A 97 -22.54 12.37 -7.07
CA ASP A 97 -23.81 11.88 -7.63
C ASP A 97 -25.02 12.75 -7.21
N GLY A 98 -24.80 13.82 -6.46
CA GLY A 98 -25.82 14.72 -5.93
C GLY A 98 -26.50 14.21 -4.65
N SER A 99 -26.19 13.00 -4.18
CA SER A 99 -26.72 12.51 -2.91
C SER A 99 -26.15 13.29 -1.73
N ARG A 100 -26.96 13.48 -0.69
CA ARG A 100 -26.59 14.21 0.52
C ARG A 100 -26.94 13.38 1.74
N GLN A 101 -25.99 13.28 2.69
CA GLN A 101 -26.19 12.51 3.91
C GLN A 101 -25.54 13.21 5.11
N ARG A 102 -26.22 13.12 6.26
CA ARG A 102 -25.70 13.61 7.54
C ARG A 102 -24.72 12.61 8.14
N TYR A 103 -23.62 13.13 8.69
CA TYR A 103 -22.63 12.38 9.45
C TYR A 103 -22.28 13.11 10.74
N ASP A 104 -22.14 12.35 11.81
CA ASP A 104 -21.74 12.89 13.11
C ASP A 104 -20.21 12.94 13.25
N ARG A 105 -19.49 12.09 12.52
CA ARG A 105 -18.02 12.02 12.50
C ARG A 105 -17.49 11.72 11.12
N ILE A 106 -16.37 12.34 10.79
CA ILE A 106 -15.62 12.10 9.54
C ILE A 106 -14.20 11.73 9.92
N CYS A 107 -13.73 10.60 9.45
CA CYS A 107 -12.34 10.15 9.62
C CYS A 107 -11.59 10.33 8.31
N ALA A 108 -10.63 11.27 8.30
CA ALA A 108 -9.81 11.55 7.12
C ALA A 108 -8.60 10.60 7.07
N ALA A 109 -8.75 9.46 6.36
CA ALA A 109 -7.69 8.51 6.12
C ALA A 109 -7.03 8.77 4.75
N THR A 110 -6.44 9.96 4.57
CA THR A 110 -5.97 10.48 3.28
C THR A 110 -4.50 10.17 2.98
N GLY A 111 -3.82 9.46 3.86
CA GLY A 111 -2.39 9.12 3.75
C GLY A 111 -1.50 10.08 4.52
N PHE A 112 -0.19 9.94 4.31
CA PHE A 112 0.83 10.69 5.02
C PHE A 112 1.84 11.28 4.02
N TRP A 113 2.43 12.40 4.42
CA TRP A 113 3.64 12.92 3.81
C TRP A 113 4.86 12.34 4.52
N ILE A 114 5.91 12.03 3.78
CA ILE A 114 7.19 11.66 4.37
C ILE A 114 7.81 12.94 4.93
N SER A 115 7.88 13.04 6.24
CA SER A 115 8.41 14.22 6.93
C SER A 115 9.25 13.80 8.14
N PHE A 116 10.41 14.42 8.29
CA PHE A 116 11.33 14.24 9.42
C PHE A 116 11.56 15.60 10.06
N PRO A 117 10.68 16.07 10.96
CA PRO A 117 10.74 17.42 11.51
C PRO A 117 11.98 17.70 12.38
N PHE A 118 12.71 16.67 12.74
CA PHE A 118 13.97 16.76 13.49
C PHE A 118 15.21 16.94 12.60
N PHE A 119 15.09 16.83 11.29
CA PHE A 119 16.15 17.20 10.35
C PHE A 119 15.89 18.61 9.79
N ASP A 120 17.00 19.34 9.54
CA ASP A 120 16.92 20.55 8.74
C ASP A 120 16.44 20.21 7.33
N LYS A 121 15.42 20.92 6.85
CA LYS A 121 14.88 20.73 5.50
C LYS A 121 15.90 20.97 4.39
N ALA A 122 16.91 21.80 4.65
CA ALA A 122 18.02 22.00 3.72
C ALA A 122 18.88 20.75 3.55
N LEU A 123 18.89 19.86 4.55
CA LEU A 123 19.65 18.61 4.52
C LEU A 123 18.78 17.44 4.00
N ILE A 124 17.54 17.32 4.51
CA ILE A 124 16.65 16.21 4.19
C ILE A 124 15.22 16.71 4.08
N ASP A 125 14.70 16.78 2.86
CA ASP A 125 13.29 17.02 2.59
C ASP A 125 12.76 16.03 1.55
N PHE A 126 11.97 15.07 2.01
CA PHE A 126 11.31 14.09 1.15
C PHE A 126 9.81 14.36 0.97
N GLN A 127 9.29 15.46 1.52
CA GLN A 127 7.86 15.73 1.59
C GLN A 127 7.18 15.78 0.21
N HIS A 128 7.88 16.29 -0.79
CA HIS A 128 7.37 16.43 -2.16
C HIS A 128 8.18 15.61 -3.18
N ALA A 129 9.06 14.73 -2.71
CA ALA A 129 9.87 13.91 -3.59
C ALA A 129 9.01 12.83 -4.28
N GLU A 130 8.99 12.79 -5.60
CA GLU A 130 8.37 11.70 -6.37
C GLU A 130 9.06 10.36 -6.08
N LYS A 131 10.36 10.39 -5.88
CA LYS A 131 11.19 9.25 -5.48
C LYS A 131 12.14 9.70 -4.38
N VAL A 132 12.21 8.93 -3.32
CA VAL A 132 13.18 9.17 -2.26
C VAL A 132 14.59 8.81 -2.78
N PRO A 133 15.55 9.75 -2.81
CA PRO A 133 16.87 9.53 -3.41
C PRO A 133 17.79 8.79 -2.44
N LEU A 134 17.49 7.53 -2.17
CA LEU A 134 18.27 6.68 -1.28
C LEU A 134 18.83 5.48 -2.06
N LEU A 135 20.10 5.21 -1.91
CA LEU A 135 20.76 4.00 -2.38
C LEU A 135 20.14 2.79 -1.67
N PHE A 136 19.80 1.73 -2.39
CA PHE A 136 19.03 0.57 -1.89
C PHE A 136 17.76 0.96 -1.11
N LYS A 137 17.23 2.18 -1.33
CA LYS A 137 16.09 2.75 -0.61
C LYS A 137 16.30 2.87 0.91
N MET A 138 17.54 2.96 1.34
CA MET A 138 17.87 3.06 2.77
C MET A 138 19.07 3.96 3.10
N MET A 139 20.09 4.04 2.23
CA MET A 139 21.33 4.79 2.49
C MET A 139 21.26 6.16 1.86
N HIS A 140 21.57 7.21 2.61
CA HIS A 140 21.70 8.55 2.05
C HIS A 140 22.95 8.64 1.17
N ALA A 141 22.88 9.36 0.05
CA ALA A 141 24.02 9.45 -0.87
C ALA A 141 25.18 10.25 -0.28
N ASP A 142 24.87 11.34 0.44
CA ASP A 142 25.84 12.31 0.95
C ASP A 142 26.25 12.09 2.41
N PHE A 143 25.57 11.17 3.13
CA PHE A 143 25.85 10.88 4.54
C PHE A 143 26.14 9.39 4.73
N ASP A 144 27.40 9.07 5.05
CA ASP A 144 27.86 7.67 5.16
C ASP A 144 27.28 6.91 6.35
N ASN A 145 26.76 7.61 7.36
CA ASN A 145 26.25 7.03 8.60
C ASN A 145 24.77 7.25 8.83
N LEU A 146 24.01 7.61 7.76
CA LEU A 146 22.57 7.86 7.84
C LEU A 146 21.79 6.81 7.05
N TYR A 147 20.93 6.09 7.75
CA TYR A 147 20.12 4.98 7.20
C TYR A 147 18.65 5.19 7.49
N PHE A 148 17.81 4.89 6.51
CA PHE A 148 16.35 4.91 6.59
C PHE A 148 15.81 3.48 6.42
N ILE A 149 15.61 2.78 7.52
CA ILE A 149 15.15 1.40 7.49
C ILE A 149 13.62 1.36 7.32
N GLY A 150 13.15 0.60 6.33
CA GLY A 150 11.71 0.44 6.08
C GLY A 150 11.05 1.61 5.34
N LEU A 151 11.80 2.61 4.86
CA LEU A 151 11.25 3.75 4.12
C LEU A 151 10.95 3.39 2.66
N PHE A 152 10.16 2.36 2.44
CA PHE A 152 9.71 1.94 1.11
C PHE A 152 8.46 1.05 1.23
N GLN A 153 7.71 0.90 0.15
CA GLN A 153 6.52 0.05 0.12
C GLN A 153 6.67 -1.05 -0.93
N PRO A 154 7.00 -2.29 -0.52
CA PRO A 154 7.05 -3.43 -1.42
C PRO A 154 5.64 -3.92 -1.77
N THR A 155 5.51 -4.77 -2.76
CA THR A 155 4.23 -5.43 -3.10
C THR A 155 3.85 -6.56 -2.12
N GLY A 156 4.73 -6.89 -1.18
CA GLY A 156 4.53 -7.89 -0.13
C GLY A 156 4.76 -7.32 1.27
N CYS A 157 5.15 -8.18 2.22
CA CYS A 157 5.45 -7.79 3.58
C CYS A 157 6.74 -6.95 3.63
N ILE A 158 6.71 -5.85 4.38
CA ILE A 158 7.86 -4.94 4.52
C ILE A 158 8.90 -5.49 5.51
N TRP A 159 8.48 -6.22 6.54
CA TRP A 159 9.34 -6.62 7.66
C TRP A 159 10.58 -7.42 7.26
N PRO A 160 10.51 -8.48 6.42
CA PRO A 160 11.71 -9.22 6.00
C PRO A 160 12.68 -8.34 5.23
N LEU A 161 12.19 -7.40 4.43
CA LEU A 161 13.06 -6.51 3.66
C LEU A 161 13.70 -5.43 4.55
N ALA A 162 12.99 -4.95 5.57
CA ALA A 162 13.56 -4.04 6.56
C ALA A 162 14.64 -4.73 7.40
N ASP A 163 14.47 -6.01 7.71
CA ASP A 163 15.50 -6.83 8.38
C ASP A 163 16.77 -6.93 7.53
N TYR A 164 16.65 -7.26 6.23
CA TYR A 164 17.78 -7.25 5.32
C TYR A 164 18.46 -5.87 5.20
N GLN A 165 17.69 -4.79 5.21
CA GLN A 165 18.26 -3.45 5.24
C GLN A 165 19.05 -3.21 6.52
N ALA A 166 18.52 -3.61 7.68
CA ALA A 166 19.22 -3.49 8.95
C ALA A 166 20.52 -4.32 8.96
N LEU A 167 20.49 -5.54 8.45
CA LEU A 167 21.69 -6.38 8.32
C LEU A 167 22.74 -5.74 7.42
N LEU A 168 22.32 -5.15 6.29
CA LEU A 168 23.23 -4.46 5.37
C LEU A 168 23.85 -3.21 6.02
N ALA A 169 23.06 -2.41 6.75
CA ALA A 169 23.56 -1.27 7.51
C ALA A 169 24.59 -1.71 8.56
N CYS A 170 24.30 -2.76 9.33
CA CYS A 170 25.24 -3.33 10.29
C CYS A 170 26.53 -3.81 9.62
N ALA A 171 26.43 -4.45 8.44
CA ALA A 171 27.61 -4.91 7.72
C ALA A 171 28.49 -3.75 7.24
N GLU A 172 27.91 -2.63 6.81
CA GLU A 172 28.64 -1.42 6.46
C GLU A 172 29.32 -0.78 7.68
N ILE A 173 28.59 -0.61 8.78
CA ILE A 173 29.12 -0.06 10.05
C ILE A 173 30.29 -0.89 10.57
N LEU A 174 30.25 -2.20 10.40
CA LEU A 174 31.31 -3.12 10.82
C LEU A 174 32.44 -3.24 9.79
N GLY A 175 32.43 -2.49 8.70
CA GLY A 175 33.40 -2.56 7.62
C GLY A 175 33.41 -3.86 6.80
N LYS A 176 32.36 -4.68 6.93
CA LYS A 176 32.19 -5.94 6.17
C LYS A 176 31.56 -5.74 4.78
N TYR A 177 30.98 -4.59 4.55
CA TYR A 177 30.42 -4.16 3.27
C TYR A 177 30.90 -2.76 2.96
N LYS A 178 31.29 -2.52 1.71
CA LYS A 178 31.65 -1.20 1.22
C LYS A 178 30.58 -0.72 0.24
N ARG A 179 30.08 0.47 0.46
CA ARG A 179 29.12 1.15 -0.41
C ARG A 179 29.71 1.29 -1.81
N PRO A 180 28.94 1.03 -2.90
CA PRO A 180 29.40 1.33 -4.24
C PRO A 180 29.63 2.83 -4.40
N GLU A 181 30.71 3.20 -5.09
CA GLU A 181 30.98 4.58 -5.46
C GLU A 181 29.94 5.04 -6.49
N ASN A 182 29.41 6.27 -6.34
CA ASN A 182 28.43 6.87 -7.26
C ASN A 182 29.07 7.23 -8.60
#